data_fb369b104deac86c60c70c9f44fcbd38
#
_entry.id   fb369b104deac86c60c70c9f44fcbd38
#
_cell.length_a   1.000
_cell.length_b   1.000
_cell.length_c   1.000
_cell.angle_alpha   90.00
_cell.angle_beta   90.00
_cell.angle_gamma   90.00
#
_symmetry.space_group_name_H-M   'P 1'
#
loop_
_entity.id
_entity.type
_entity.pdbx_description
1 polymer ?
#
loop_
_entity_poly.entity_id
_entity_poly.type
_entity_poly.pdbx_seq_one_letter_code
_entity_poly.pdbx_strand_id
1 'polypeptide(L)'
;MKSPRTVPAAQDTQRAADSPERFDVIDLGPFDNNRNDVLALNDVAQCVGVSLNPETGRIEAFLQEDGARAMLGTLGGSFSVARDLNNNGEVVGGSLTEGDENFHGFVYRHNRLHDLNEFLDPGTGWELLQALGINNHGEIIAIGNNTGQDRIVLLRPRA
;
A
#
# COMPACT_ATOMS: atom_id res chain seq x y z
N MET A 1 8.98 20.78 -62.21
CA MET A 1 8.74 19.49 -61.52
C MET A 1 8.79 19.71 -60.05
N LYS A 2 7.65 19.60 -59.34
CA LYS A 2 7.62 19.68 -57.88
C LYS A 2 7.75 18.28 -57.34
N SER A 3 8.79 18.06 -56.54
CA SER A 3 8.98 16.81 -55.77
C SER A 3 7.80 16.55 -54.86
N PRO A 4 7.36 15.30 -54.70
CA PRO A 4 6.30 14.96 -53.74
C PRO A 4 6.80 15.18 -52.33
N ARG A 5 6.10 15.96 -51.54
CA ARG A 5 6.28 16.11 -50.09
C ARG A 5 6.04 14.74 -49.44
N THR A 6 7.04 14.16 -48.87
CA THR A 6 6.95 13.01 -47.95
C THR A 6 6.14 13.47 -46.75
N VAL A 7 5.00 12.88 -46.54
CA VAL A 7 4.19 13.07 -45.32
C VAL A 7 4.92 12.42 -44.17
N PRO A 8 5.15 13.12 -43.05
CA PRO A 8 5.93 12.56 -41.94
C PRO A 8 5.18 11.46 -41.17
N ALA A 9 5.95 10.59 -40.56
CA ALA A 9 5.62 9.35 -39.86
C ALA A 9 4.61 9.43 -38.68
N ALA A 10 3.76 10.45 -38.62
CA ALA A 10 2.72 10.58 -37.59
C ALA A 10 1.60 9.51 -37.69
N GLN A 11 1.45 8.88 -38.88
CA GLN A 11 0.45 7.82 -39.08
C GLN A 11 0.90 6.45 -38.54
N ASP A 12 2.19 6.18 -38.44
CA ASP A 12 2.70 4.91 -37.91
C ASP A 12 2.65 4.84 -36.36
N THR A 13 2.85 5.97 -35.69
CA THR A 13 2.71 6.07 -34.22
C THR A 13 1.26 5.96 -33.77
N GLN A 14 0.31 6.48 -34.55
CA GLN A 14 -1.13 6.38 -34.24
C GLN A 14 -1.66 4.96 -34.45
N ARG A 15 -1.13 4.25 -35.45
CA ARG A 15 -1.52 2.86 -35.73
C ARG A 15 -1.01 1.87 -34.69
N ALA A 16 0.12 2.14 -34.04
CA ALA A 16 0.64 1.36 -32.91
C ALA A 16 -0.17 1.61 -31.62
N ALA A 17 -0.73 2.81 -31.44
CA ALA A 17 -1.59 3.16 -30.33
C ALA A 17 -3.01 2.55 -30.42
N ASP A 18 -3.47 2.22 -31.65
CA ASP A 18 -4.80 1.62 -31.91
C ASP A 18 -4.78 0.07 -31.86
N SER A 19 -3.64 -0.57 -31.66
CA SER A 19 -3.56 -2.01 -31.47
C SER A 19 -4.08 -2.36 -30.07
N PRO A 20 -5.02 -3.32 -29.95
CA PRO A 20 -5.53 -3.69 -28.63
C PRO A 20 -4.39 -4.21 -27.76
N GLU A 21 -4.21 -3.57 -26.63
CA GLU A 21 -3.28 -4.03 -25.60
C GLU A 21 -3.67 -5.45 -25.13
N ARG A 22 -2.69 -6.30 -24.94
CA ARG A 22 -2.90 -7.68 -24.48
C ARG A 22 -2.22 -7.88 -23.14
N PHE A 23 -2.87 -8.63 -22.27
CA PHE A 23 -2.38 -8.96 -20.94
C PHE A 23 -2.17 -10.46 -20.79
N ASP A 24 -1.06 -10.83 -20.20
CA ASP A 24 -0.88 -12.20 -19.68
C ASP A 24 -1.56 -12.30 -18.32
N VAL A 25 -2.23 -13.43 -18.09
CA VAL A 25 -2.89 -13.68 -16.81
C VAL A 25 -2.00 -14.57 -15.96
N ILE A 26 -1.62 -14.06 -14.79
CA ILE A 26 -0.84 -14.80 -13.80
C ILE A 26 -1.76 -15.09 -12.61
N ASP A 27 -1.99 -16.37 -12.33
CA ASP A 27 -2.80 -16.80 -11.19
C ASP A 27 -1.97 -16.65 -9.89
N LEU A 28 -2.46 -15.84 -8.95
CA LEU A 28 -1.81 -15.59 -7.66
C LEU A 28 -2.41 -16.42 -6.51
N GLY A 29 -3.36 -17.30 -6.81
CA GLY A 29 -3.96 -18.16 -5.81
C GLY A 29 -5.46 -17.94 -5.61
N PRO A 30 -6.09 -18.69 -4.68
CA PRO A 30 -7.53 -18.63 -4.45
C PRO A 30 -7.95 -17.30 -3.80
N PHE A 31 -9.12 -16.82 -4.20
CA PHE A 31 -9.80 -15.70 -3.59
C PHE A 31 -10.93 -16.17 -2.68
N ASP A 32 -10.88 -15.76 -1.42
CA ASP A 32 -11.95 -16.02 -0.46
C ASP A 32 -12.72 -14.72 -0.18
N ASN A 33 -13.93 -14.63 -0.71
CA ASN A 33 -14.79 -13.45 -0.63
C ASN A 33 -15.03 -12.91 0.78
N ASN A 34 -14.80 -13.72 1.79
CA ASN A 34 -15.17 -13.34 3.15
C ASN A 34 -14.00 -12.74 3.95
N ARG A 35 -12.74 -12.98 3.53
CA ARG A 35 -11.60 -12.71 4.40
C ARG A 35 -10.29 -12.37 3.70
N ASN A 36 -10.31 -12.18 2.39
CA ASN A 36 -9.13 -11.78 1.63
C ASN A 36 -9.46 -10.60 0.74
N ASP A 37 -8.62 -9.60 0.78
CA ASP A 37 -8.71 -8.45 -0.11
C ASP A 37 -7.30 -8.01 -0.50
N VAL A 38 -7.09 -7.74 -1.78
CA VAL A 38 -5.82 -7.23 -2.32
C VAL A 38 -6.03 -5.79 -2.70
N LEU A 39 -5.25 -4.89 -2.11
CA LEU A 39 -5.51 -3.46 -2.14
C LEU A 39 -4.49 -2.66 -2.94
N ALA A 40 -3.25 -3.13 -3.06
CA ALA A 40 -2.20 -2.40 -3.76
C ALA A 40 -1.13 -3.31 -4.35
N LEU A 41 -0.42 -2.78 -5.34
CA LEU A 41 0.62 -3.42 -6.11
C LEU A 41 1.77 -2.42 -6.32
N ASN A 42 3.02 -2.88 -6.27
CA ASN A 42 4.20 -2.08 -6.63
C ASN A 42 4.81 -2.50 -7.98
N ASP A 43 5.88 -1.82 -8.40
CA ASP A 43 6.52 -2.03 -9.70
C ASP A 43 7.31 -3.35 -9.80
N VAL A 44 7.55 -4.02 -8.68
CA VAL A 44 8.22 -5.34 -8.64
C VAL A 44 7.24 -6.49 -8.38
N ALA A 45 5.97 -6.25 -8.65
CA ALA A 45 4.88 -7.22 -8.56
C ALA A 45 4.64 -7.81 -7.16
N GLN A 46 5.03 -7.08 -6.10
CA GLN A 46 4.56 -7.37 -4.75
C GLN A 46 3.17 -6.80 -4.55
N CYS A 47 2.30 -7.48 -3.85
CA CYS A 47 0.98 -6.97 -3.50
C CYS A 47 0.70 -7.09 -2.00
N VAL A 48 -0.17 -6.24 -1.52
CA VAL A 48 -0.57 -6.16 -0.10
C VAL A 48 -2.07 -6.12 0.05
N GLY A 49 -2.54 -6.45 1.23
CA GLY A 49 -3.96 -6.40 1.55
C GLY A 49 -4.26 -6.97 2.92
N VAL A 50 -5.36 -7.67 3.03
CA VAL A 50 -5.85 -8.26 4.27
C VAL A 50 -6.26 -9.71 4.03
N SER A 51 -5.96 -10.59 4.99
CA SER A 51 -6.25 -12.01 4.89
C SER A 51 -6.43 -12.62 6.28
N LEU A 52 -7.19 -13.72 6.33
CA LEU A 52 -7.23 -14.55 7.53
C LEU A 52 -5.87 -15.22 7.74
N ASN A 53 -5.27 -15.00 8.91
CA ASN A 53 -4.11 -15.75 9.35
C ASN A 53 -4.58 -17.04 10.02
N PRO A 54 -4.33 -18.22 9.44
CA PRO A 54 -4.80 -19.48 10.00
C PRO A 54 -4.13 -19.86 11.32
N GLU A 55 -2.94 -19.33 11.60
CA GLU A 55 -2.22 -19.61 12.84
C GLU A 55 -2.80 -18.84 14.04
N THR A 56 -3.26 -17.61 13.80
CA THR A 56 -3.80 -16.75 14.86
C THR A 56 -5.33 -16.69 14.90
N GLY A 57 -5.99 -17.05 13.78
CA GLY A 57 -7.44 -16.86 13.59
C GLY A 57 -7.85 -15.40 13.38
N ARG A 58 -6.89 -14.50 13.22
CA ARG A 58 -7.12 -13.06 13.05
C ARG A 58 -7.13 -12.66 11.59
N ILE A 59 -7.77 -11.55 11.30
CA ILE A 59 -7.67 -10.88 10.00
C ILE A 59 -6.50 -9.91 10.07
N GLU A 60 -5.48 -10.15 9.27
CA GLU A 60 -4.21 -9.43 9.35
C GLU A 60 -3.75 -8.94 7.98
N ALA A 61 -2.97 -7.86 8.00
CA ALA A 61 -2.24 -7.36 6.84
C ALA A 61 -1.28 -8.43 6.30
N PHE A 62 -1.12 -8.49 4.98
CA PHE A 62 -0.16 -9.37 4.33
C PHE A 62 0.66 -8.65 3.26
N LEU A 63 1.82 -9.20 2.96
CA LEU A 63 2.65 -8.90 1.79
C LEU A 63 2.85 -10.19 1.01
N GLN A 64 2.53 -10.18 -0.28
CA GLN A 64 2.71 -11.32 -1.17
C GLN A 64 3.76 -11.02 -2.24
N GLU A 65 4.68 -11.93 -2.43
CA GLU A 65 5.74 -11.89 -3.43
C GLU A 65 5.97 -13.29 -3.99
N ASP A 66 6.06 -13.41 -5.32
CA ASP A 66 6.32 -14.69 -6.01
C ASP A 66 5.40 -15.84 -5.56
N GLY A 67 4.12 -15.55 -5.31
CA GLY A 67 3.13 -16.52 -4.85
C GLY A 67 3.22 -16.88 -3.36
N ALA A 68 4.22 -16.37 -2.63
CA ALA A 68 4.35 -16.56 -1.18
C ALA A 68 3.74 -15.37 -0.42
N ARG A 69 2.85 -15.67 0.52
CA ARG A 69 2.18 -14.67 1.36
C ARG A 69 2.77 -14.66 2.76
N ALA A 70 3.27 -13.50 3.17
CA ALA A 70 3.75 -13.25 4.52
C ALA A 70 2.73 -12.43 5.30
N MET A 71 2.26 -12.94 6.44
CA MET A 71 1.41 -12.20 7.36
C MET A 71 2.28 -11.21 8.14
N LEU A 72 1.83 -9.94 8.21
CA LEU A 72 2.61 -8.86 8.82
C LEU A 72 2.34 -8.69 10.32
N GLY A 73 1.29 -9.34 10.84
CA GLY A 73 0.88 -9.19 12.23
C GLY A 73 0.04 -7.95 12.49
N THR A 74 -0.01 -7.54 13.74
CA THR A 74 -0.78 -6.38 14.23
C THR A 74 0.08 -5.54 15.18
N LEU A 75 -0.43 -4.38 15.59
CA LEU A 75 0.13 -3.57 16.68
C LEU A 75 -0.27 -4.07 18.09
N GLY A 76 -0.65 -5.35 18.20
CA GLY A 76 -1.05 -6.00 19.44
C GLY A 76 -2.53 -6.36 19.53
N GLY A 77 -3.35 -5.79 18.65
CA GLY A 77 -4.79 -6.06 18.60
C GLY A 77 -5.19 -7.22 17.69
N SER A 78 -6.47 -7.32 17.41
CA SER A 78 -7.08 -8.45 16.71
C SER A 78 -7.21 -8.27 15.20
N PHE A 79 -6.85 -7.09 14.66
CA PHE A 79 -7.05 -6.76 13.25
C PHE A 79 -5.94 -5.83 12.72
N SER A 80 -5.50 -6.08 11.49
CA SER A 80 -4.70 -5.14 10.71
C SER A 80 -5.04 -5.21 9.23
N VAL A 81 -4.75 -4.15 8.49
CA VAL A 81 -4.96 -4.06 7.05
C VAL A 81 -3.82 -3.27 6.40
N ALA A 82 -3.20 -3.84 5.38
CA ALA A 82 -2.23 -3.14 4.53
C ALA A 82 -2.98 -2.43 3.40
N ARG A 83 -2.67 -1.17 3.17
CA ARG A 83 -3.37 -0.36 2.17
C ARG A 83 -2.53 0.00 0.96
N ASP A 84 -1.23 0.16 1.15
CA ASP A 84 -0.33 0.55 0.09
C ASP A 84 1.10 0.11 0.39
N LEU A 85 1.94 0.08 -0.65
CA LEU A 85 3.36 -0.23 -0.53
C LEU A 85 4.16 0.54 -1.58
N ASN A 86 5.45 0.73 -1.30
CA ASN A 86 6.40 1.29 -2.27
C ASN A 86 7.30 0.22 -2.90
N ASN A 87 8.20 0.63 -3.80
CA ASN A 87 9.10 -0.31 -4.48
C ASN A 87 10.20 -0.89 -3.59
N ASN A 88 10.40 -0.32 -2.40
CA ASN A 88 11.33 -0.86 -1.39
C ASN A 88 10.68 -1.94 -0.51
N GLY A 89 9.41 -2.27 -0.76
CA GLY A 89 8.67 -3.23 0.07
C GLY A 89 8.24 -2.67 1.42
N GLU A 90 8.29 -1.36 1.61
CA GLU A 90 7.69 -0.73 2.77
C GLU A 90 6.17 -0.71 2.61
N VAL A 91 5.45 -1.15 3.61
CA VAL A 91 3.98 -1.28 3.59
C VAL A 91 3.38 -0.36 4.64
N VAL A 92 2.28 0.29 4.28
CA VAL A 92 1.52 1.14 5.21
C VAL A 92 0.08 0.71 5.31
N GLY A 93 -0.55 1.01 6.43
CA GLY A 93 -1.95 0.68 6.66
C GLY A 93 -2.39 1.06 8.06
N GLY A 94 -3.27 0.24 8.63
CA GLY A 94 -3.79 0.44 9.96
C GLY A 94 -3.91 -0.86 10.74
N SER A 95 -3.85 -0.75 12.05
CA SER A 95 -3.96 -1.88 12.96
C SER A 95 -4.60 -1.48 14.28
N LEU A 96 -5.37 -2.39 14.85
CA LEU A 96 -5.77 -2.29 16.25
C LEU A 96 -4.54 -2.47 17.15
N THR A 97 -4.48 -1.69 18.20
CA THR A 97 -3.46 -1.79 19.25
C THR A 97 -3.85 -2.83 20.29
N GLU A 98 -2.98 -3.07 21.27
CA GLU A 98 -3.23 -4.02 22.34
C GLU A 98 -4.56 -3.74 23.03
N GLY A 99 -5.34 -4.81 23.29
CA GLY A 99 -6.67 -4.71 23.87
C GLY A 99 -7.75 -4.17 22.94
N ASP A 100 -7.43 -3.99 21.65
CA ASP A 100 -8.31 -3.37 20.65
C ASP A 100 -8.78 -1.94 21.02
N GLU A 101 -7.97 -1.23 21.81
CA GLU A 101 -8.35 0.07 22.34
C GLU A 101 -8.36 1.18 21.29
N ASN A 102 -7.37 1.16 20.39
CA ASN A 102 -7.21 2.19 19.37
C ASN A 102 -6.90 1.58 18.01
N PHE A 103 -7.21 2.32 16.95
CA PHE A 103 -6.78 2.02 15.61
C PHE A 103 -5.69 3.02 15.21
N HIS A 104 -4.46 2.53 14.95
CA HIS A 104 -3.31 3.37 14.59
C HIS A 104 -2.78 3.05 13.20
N GLY A 105 -2.26 4.06 12.53
CA GLY A 105 -1.47 3.89 11.32
C GLY A 105 -0.17 3.16 11.60
N PHE A 106 0.22 2.26 10.70
CA PHE A 106 1.50 1.56 10.79
C PHE A 106 2.36 1.76 9.53
N VAL A 107 3.65 1.54 9.67
CA VAL A 107 4.57 1.26 8.59
C VAL A 107 5.30 -0.07 8.88
N TYR A 108 5.30 -0.97 7.90
CA TYR A 108 6.11 -2.18 7.91
C TYR A 108 7.40 -1.92 7.14
N ARG A 109 8.53 -2.10 7.81
CA ARG A 109 9.87 -2.01 7.25
C ARG A 109 10.85 -2.81 8.10
N HIS A 110 11.94 -3.25 7.50
CA HIS A 110 12.96 -4.05 8.19
C HIS A 110 12.36 -5.27 8.92
N ASN A 111 11.41 -5.94 8.25
CA ASN A 111 10.68 -7.12 8.75
C ASN A 111 9.89 -6.89 10.06
N ARG A 112 9.47 -5.66 10.32
CA ARG A 112 8.73 -5.31 11.52
C ARG A 112 7.63 -4.28 11.26
N LEU A 113 6.51 -4.47 11.94
CA LEU A 113 5.41 -3.51 12.00
C LEU A 113 5.72 -2.46 13.08
N HIS A 114 5.66 -1.18 12.68
CA HIS A 114 5.89 -0.04 13.58
C HIS A 114 4.63 0.81 13.65
N ASP A 115 4.23 1.22 14.84
CA ASP A 115 3.22 2.26 15.03
C ASP A 115 3.78 3.60 14.54
N LEU A 116 3.11 4.25 13.60
CA LEU A 116 3.55 5.55 13.07
C LEU A 116 3.62 6.64 14.16
N ASN A 117 2.84 6.52 15.21
CA ASN A 117 2.87 7.46 16.32
C ASN A 117 4.21 7.46 17.06
N GLU A 118 4.98 6.37 17.00
CA GLU A 118 6.32 6.28 17.59
C GLU A 118 7.35 7.17 16.87
N PHE A 119 7.07 7.57 15.63
CA PHE A 119 7.97 8.43 14.82
C PHE A 119 7.69 9.91 14.96
N LEU A 120 6.67 10.29 15.70
CA LEU A 120 6.37 11.70 15.97
C LEU A 120 7.18 12.21 17.14
N ASP A 121 7.58 13.50 17.09
CA ASP A 121 8.18 14.13 18.25
C ASP A 121 7.17 14.18 19.41
N PRO A 122 7.62 13.95 20.65
CA PRO A 122 6.77 14.10 21.82
C PRO A 122 6.14 15.50 21.89
N GLY A 123 4.85 15.56 22.24
CA GLY A 123 4.15 16.83 22.44
C GLY A 123 3.60 17.49 21.17
N THR A 124 3.67 16.83 20.00
CA THR A 124 3.05 17.38 18.78
C THR A 124 1.53 17.44 18.86
N GLY A 125 0.92 16.62 19.70
CA GLY A 125 -0.53 16.49 19.84
C GLY A 125 -1.21 15.73 18.71
N TRP A 126 -0.47 15.25 17.70
CA TRP A 126 -1.02 14.43 16.64
C TRP A 126 -1.16 12.96 17.07
N GLU A 127 -2.28 12.37 16.69
CA GLU A 127 -2.51 10.93 16.70
C GLU A 127 -2.75 10.47 15.27
N LEU A 128 -1.96 9.53 14.78
CA LEU A 128 -2.06 8.98 13.42
C LEU A 128 -2.94 7.73 13.45
N LEU A 129 -4.13 7.86 12.90
CA LEU A 129 -5.18 6.87 12.99
C LEU A 129 -5.09 5.80 11.90
N GLN A 130 -4.58 6.16 10.72
CA GLN A 130 -4.45 5.25 9.59
C GLN A 130 -3.50 5.82 8.54
N ALA A 131 -2.67 4.97 7.96
CA ALA A 131 -1.89 5.32 6.77
C ALA A 131 -2.62 4.83 5.52
N LEU A 132 -2.69 5.68 4.49
CA LEU A 132 -3.47 5.47 3.28
C LEU A 132 -2.61 5.24 2.04
N GLY A 133 -1.41 5.81 1.99
CA GLY A 133 -0.54 5.72 0.83
C GLY A 133 0.91 6.02 1.17
N ILE A 134 1.83 5.46 0.39
CA ILE A 134 3.27 5.67 0.51
C ILE A 134 3.89 5.78 -0.87
N ASN A 135 4.87 6.68 -1.04
CA ASN A 135 5.65 6.77 -2.28
C ASN A 135 7.06 6.19 -2.12
N ASN A 136 7.84 6.22 -3.19
CA ASN A 136 9.22 5.70 -3.18
C ASN A 136 10.22 6.59 -2.44
N HIS A 137 9.82 7.78 -2.02
CA HIS A 137 10.61 8.65 -1.13
C HIS A 137 10.31 8.38 0.35
N GLY A 138 9.41 7.43 0.65
CA GLY A 138 8.99 7.14 2.01
C GLY A 138 8.03 8.17 2.59
N GLU A 139 7.47 9.06 1.77
CA GLU A 139 6.42 9.98 2.20
C GLU A 139 5.10 9.22 2.33
N ILE A 140 4.36 9.48 3.40
CA ILE A 140 3.14 8.75 3.76
C ILE A 140 1.99 9.72 3.88
N ILE A 141 0.87 9.42 3.21
CA ILE A 141 -0.42 10.08 3.44
C ILE A 141 -1.15 9.32 4.55
N ALA A 142 -1.59 10.03 5.55
CA ALA A 142 -2.28 9.46 6.69
C ALA A 142 -3.51 10.27 7.12
N ILE A 143 -4.39 9.63 7.87
CA ILE A 143 -5.42 10.31 8.65
C ILE A 143 -4.84 10.56 10.03
N GLY A 144 -4.82 11.81 10.45
CA GLY A 144 -4.37 12.23 11.77
C GLY A 144 -5.40 13.08 12.47
N ASN A 145 -5.36 13.07 13.79
CA ASN A 145 -6.18 13.91 14.65
C ASN A 145 -5.28 14.70 15.61
N ASN A 146 -5.54 15.98 15.78
CA ASN A 146 -4.75 16.86 16.61
C ASN A 146 -5.61 17.71 17.57
N THR A 147 -6.81 18.06 17.14
CA THR A 147 -7.70 18.96 17.90
C THR A 147 -9.15 18.45 17.97
N GLY A 148 -9.34 17.13 17.93
CA GLY A 148 -10.65 16.51 17.88
C GLY A 148 -11.27 16.45 16.49
N GLN A 149 -10.53 16.88 15.45
CA GLN A 149 -10.94 16.78 14.04
C GLN A 149 -9.96 15.95 13.25
N ASP A 150 -10.48 14.98 12.48
CA ASP A 150 -9.67 14.18 11.58
C ASP A 150 -9.22 15.01 10.37
N ARG A 151 -7.95 14.86 10.01
CA ARG A 151 -7.32 15.55 8.90
C ARG A 151 -6.50 14.59 8.05
N ILE A 152 -6.36 14.93 6.78
CA ILE A 152 -5.37 14.30 5.90
C ILE A 152 -4.03 15.00 6.13
N VAL A 153 -3.01 14.23 6.43
CA VAL A 153 -1.65 14.73 6.68
C VAL A 153 -0.63 14.02 5.79
N LEU A 154 0.43 14.74 5.45
CA LEU A 154 1.60 14.18 4.78
C LEU A 154 2.73 14.04 5.80
N LEU A 155 3.21 12.82 5.97
CA LEU A 155 4.39 12.51 6.76
C LEU A 155 5.59 12.47 5.82
N ARG A 156 6.58 13.29 6.10
CA ARG A 156 7.81 13.39 5.31
C ARG A 156 8.99 12.96 6.16
N PRO A 157 9.78 11.97 5.73
CA PRO A 157 11.00 11.59 6.44
C PRO A 157 11.94 12.80 6.55
N ARG A 158 12.55 12.96 7.70
CA ARG A 158 13.61 13.97 7.89
C ARG A 158 14.95 13.43 7.37
N ALA A 159 15.69 14.31 6.79
CA ALA A 159 17.06 14.00 6.36
C ALA A 159 17.99 13.80 7.55
#